data_a0abf66300fb6398b06aed9080d6ddfe
#
_entry.id   a0abf66300fb6398b06aed9080d6ddfe
#
_cell.length_a   1.000
_cell.length_b   1.000
_cell.length_c   1.000
_cell.angle_alpha   90.00
_cell.angle_beta   90.00
_cell.angle_gamma   90.00
#
_symmetry.space_group_name_H-M   'P 1'
#
loop_
_entity.id
_entity.type
_entity.pdbx_description
1 polymer ?
#
loop_
_entity_poly.entity_id
_entity_poly.type
_entity_poly.pdbx_seq_one_letter_code
_entity_poly.pdbx_strand_id
1 'polypeptide(L)'
;LLRMEPDARLKNLVTAVGPSFDANYIRNTFEMFRQAMRVMGKVEPTDCGTDLTFLCEHGEQALLPGLDEDMESFWASRSNAGFRTVDIPGNHFSCMEPPLVSRIAAELLKGDLR
;
A
#
# COMPACT_ATOMS: atom_id res chain seq x y z
N LEU A 1 -3.37 -18.86 -2.87
CA LEU A 1 -2.18 -18.35 -3.60
C LEU A 1 -0.93 -18.30 -2.73
N LEU A 2 -1.01 -17.79 -1.50
CA LEU A 2 0.16 -17.64 -0.61
C LEU A 2 0.77 -18.96 -0.11
N ARG A 3 0.04 -20.06 -0.22
CA ARG A 3 0.52 -21.40 0.16
C ARG A 3 1.09 -22.24 -0.98
N MET A 4 1.12 -21.69 -2.19
CA MET A 4 1.64 -22.37 -3.37
C MET A 4 3.14 -22.14 -3.54
N GLU A 5 3.82 -23.12 -4.12
CA GLU A 5 5.22 -22.94 -4.51
C GLU A 5 5.37 -21.80 -5.54
N PRO A 6 6.51 -21.06 -5.52
CA PRO A 6 6.70 -19.89 -6.38
C PRO A 6 6.48 -20.15 -7.87
N ASP A 7 6.96 -21.27 -8.38
CA ASP A 7 6.80 -21.62 -9.80
C ASP A 7 5.35 -21.91 -10.18
N ALA A 8 4.59 -22.52 -9.27
CA ALA A 8 3.17 -22.75 -9.47
C ALA A 8 2.37 -21.44 -9.45
N ARG A 9 2.76 -20.48 -8.60
CA ARG A 9 2.16 -19.14 -8.59
C ARG A 9 2.40 -18.41 -9.88
N LEU A 10 3.63 -18.43 -10.39
CA LEU A 10 3.98 -17.79 -11.64
C LEU A 10 3.20 -18.38 -12.81
N LYS A 11 3.11 -19.72 -12.88
CA LYS A 11 2.33 -20.41 -13.91
C LYS A 11 0.85 -20.01 -13.88
N ASN A 12 0.26 -19.96 -12.70
CA ASN A 12 -1.14 -19.54 -12.56
C ASN A 12 -1.34 -18.07 -12.95
N LEU A 13 -0.39 -17.20 -12.61
CA LEU A 13 -0.44 -15.80 -13.00
C LEU A 13 -0.37 -15.64 -14.53
N VAL A 14 0.56 -16.31 -15.17
CA VAL A 14 0.69 -16.29 -16.64
C VAL A 14 -0.59 -16.80 -17.32
N THR A 15 -1.20 -17.85 -16.78
CA THR A 15 -2.45 -18.41 -17.30
C THR A 15 -3.62 -17.43 -17.12
N ALA A 16 -3.71 -16.79 -15.96
CA ALA A 16 -4.78 -15.85 -15.64
C ALA A 16 -4.73 -14.56 -16.47
N VAL A 17 -3.52 -14.07 -16.74
CA VAL A 17 -3.32 -12.83 -17.52
C VAL A 17 -3.53 -13.10 -19.02
N GLY A 18 -3.36 -14.35 -19.46
CA GLY A 18 -3.60 -14.77 -20.83
C GLY A 18 -2.54 -14.30 -21.85
N PRO A 19 -2.82 -14.47 -23.14
CA PRO A 19 -1.83 -14.22 -24.21
C PRO A 19 -1.56 -12.73 -24.49
N SER A 20 -2.24 -11.82 -23.81
CA SER A 20 -2.08 -10.37 -24.03
C SER A 20 -0.75 -9.82 -23.52
N PHE A 21 -0.03 -10.59 -22.71
CA PHE A 21 1.24 -10.18 -22.12
C PHE A 21 2.35 -11.17 -22.42
N ASP A 22 3.56 -10.65 -22.63
CA ASP A 22 4.76 -11.45 -22.78
C ASP A 22 5.05 -12.22 -21.49
N ALA A 23 5.24 -13.53 -21.59
CA ALA A 23 5.54 -14.40 -20.45
C ALA A 23 6.83 -13.99 -19.72
N ASN A 24 7.85 -13.51 -20.45
CA ASN A 24 9.09 -13.01 -19.85
C ASN A 24 8.86 -11.72 -19.04
N TYR A 25 8.01 -10.82 -19.55
CA TYR A 25 7.65 -9.61 -18.81
C TYR A 25 6.93 -9.96 -17.51
N ILE A 26 5.98 -10.88 -17.55
CA ILE A 26 5.26 -11.33 -16.34
C ILE A 26 6.22 -11.97 -15.34
N ARG A 27 7.12 -12.84 -15.81
CA ARG A 27 8.13 -13.49 -14.99
C ARG A 27 9.04 -12.47 -14.30
N ASN A 28 9.57 -11.52 -15.06
CA ASN A 28 10.46 -10.49 -14.53
C ASN A 28 9.75 -9.60 -13.51
N THR A 29 8.53 -9.18 -13.80
CA THR A 29 7.70 -8.39 -12.88
C THR A 29 7.41 -9.16 -11.59
N PHE A 30 7.08 -10.43 -11.69
CA PHE A 30 6.85 -11.30 -10.54
C PHE A 30 8.11 -11.45 -9.68
N GLU A 31 9.27 -11.65 -10.29
CA GLU A 31 10.54 -11.75 -9.57
C GLU A 31 10.92 -10.42 -8.88
N MET A 32 10.73 -9.30 -9.55
CA MET A 32 10.94 -7.98 -8.96
C MET A 32 10.03 -7.78 -7.73
N PHE A 33 8.76 -8.11 -7.85
CA PHE A 33 7.81 -8.03 -6.75
C PHE A 33 8.22 -8.95 -5.59
N ARG A 34 8.61 -10.19 -5.89
CA ARG A 34 9.06 -11.14 -4.89
C ARG A 34 10.29 -10.65 -4.13
N GLN A 35 11.27 -10.06 -4.83
CA GLN A 35 12.46 -9.47 -4.23
C GLN A 35 12.09 -8.24 -3.36
N ALA A 36 11.23 -7.38 -3.85
CA ALA A 36 10.75 -6.23 -3.08
C ALA A 36 10.08 -6.68 -1.76
N MET A 37 9.22 -7.70 -1.81
CA MET A 37 8.58 -8.25 -0.61
C MET A 37 9.57 -8.85 0.38
N ARG A 38 10.62 -9.50 -0.11
CA ARG A 38 11.70 -10.01 0.76
C ARG A 38 12.45 -8.89 1.46
N VAL A 39 12.76 -7.82 0.74
CA VAL A 39 13.43 -6.65 1.32
C VAL A 39 12.53 -5.97 2.34
N MET A 40 11.25 -5.76 2.01
CA MET A 40 10.27 -5.19 2.94
C MET A 40 10.12 -6.00 4.23
N GLY A 41 10.15 -7.33 4.14
CA GLY A 41 10.09 -8.20 5.31
C GLY A 41 11.31 -8.09 6.25
N LYS A 42 12.40 -7.48 5.80
CA LYS A 42 13.61 -7.23 6.60
C LYS A 42 13.69 -5.81 7.16
N VAL A 43 12.80 -4.93 6.74
CA VAL A 43 12.76 -3.55 7.21
C VAL A 43 12.07 -3.50 8.57
N GLU A 44 12.76 -2.99 9.55
CA GLU A 44 12.20 -2.66 10.87
C GLU A 44 12.11 -1.14 10.99
N PRO A 45 10.91 -0.56 10.79
CA PRO A 45 10.74 0.88 10.94
C PRO A 45 11.04 1.30 12.39
N THR A 46 11.81 2.36 12.53
CA THR A 46 12.06 2.97 13.82
C THR A 46 10.90 3.87 14.24
N ASP A 47 10.84 4.20 15.53
CA ASP A 47 9.85 5.14 16.03
C ASP A 47 10.04 6.53 15.40
N CYS A 48 8.94 7.22 15.17
CA CYS A 48 8.92 8.55 14.61
C CYS A 48 8.69 9.58 15.73
N GLY A 49 9.59 10.54 15.86
CA GLY A 49 9.52 11.60 16.86
C GLY A 49 8.65 12.81 16.49
N THR A 50 7.95 12.74 15.37
CA THR A 50 7.06 13.80 14.89
C THR A 50 5.61 13.34 14.83
N ASP A 51 4.70 14.30 14.67
CA ASP A 51 3.29 13.99 14.44
C ASP A 51 3.12 13.22 13.13
N LEU A 52 2.33 12.16 13.18
CA LEU A 52 1.98 11.35 12.02
C LEU A 52 0.52 11.57 11.63
N THR A 53 0.30 11.73 10.34
CA THR A 53 -1.05 11.72 9.76
C THR A 53 -1.19 10.51 8.86
N PHE A 54 -2.11 9.63 9.20
CA PHE A 54 -2.46 8.46 8.41
C PHE A 54 -3.64 8.81 7.50
N LEU A 55 -3.41 8.80 6.19
CA LEU A 55 -4.46 9.03 5.19
C LEU A 55 -5.04 7.67 4.80
N CYS A 56 -6.30 7.46 5.13
CA CYS A 56 -6.99 6.19 4.90
C CYS A 56 -8.02 6.35 3.78
N GLU A 57 -7.86 5.56 2.73
CA GLU A 57 -8.88 5.41 1.71
C GLU A 57 -9.79 4.21 2.05
N HIS A 58 -11.09 4.35 1.81
CA HIS A 58 -12.10 3.32 2.03
C HIS A 58 -12.71 2.82 0.71
N GLY A 59 -11.88 2.65 -0.31
CA GLY A 59 -12.34 2.12 -1.60
C GLY A 59 -12.86 0.68 -1.49
N GLU A 60 -13.84 0.34 -2.31
CA GLU A 60 -14.50 -0.98 -2.32
C GLU A 60 -13.56 -2.18 -2.56
N GLN A 61 -12.31 -1.93 -2.92
CA GLN A 61 -11.31 -2.95 -3.21
C GLN A 61 -10.17 -2.91 -2.21
N ALA A 62 -10.47 -3.22 -0.97
CA ALA A 62 -9.41 -3.60 -0.04
C ALA A 62 -8.73 -4.86 -0.59
N LEU A 63 -7.48 -4.75 -1.01
CA LEU A 63 -6.68 -5.87 -1.50
C LEU A 63 -6.58 -7.00 -0.46
N LEU A 64 -6.66 -6.65 0.81
CA LEU A 64 -6.64 -7.59 1.92
C LEU A 64 -7.59 -7.08 3.02
N PRO A 65 -8.59 -7.88 3.40
CA PRO A 65 -9.48 -7.52 4.51
C PRO A 65 -8.70 -7.29 5.81
N GLY A 66 -9.02 -6.22 6.53
CA GLY A 66 -8.40 -5.88 7.81
C GLY A 66 -7.02 -5.24 7.72
N LEU A 67 -6.48 -5.05 6.51
CA LEU A 67 -5.16 -4.44 6.34
C LEU A 67 -5.12 -2.98 6.81
N ASP A 68 -6.20 -2.25 6.60
CA ASP A 68 -6.26 -0.82 6.94
C ASP A 68 -6.17 -0.63 8.46
N GLU A 69 -6.90 -1.42 9.23
CA GLU A 69 -6.86 -1.37 10.69
C GLU A 69 -5.50 -1.81 11.25
N ASP A 70 -4.91 -2.82 10.64
CA ASP A 70 -3.57 -3.28 11.01
C ASP A 70 -2.50 -2.24 10.72
N MET A 71 -2.56 -1.57 9.58
CA MET A 71 -1.66 -0.49 9.22
C MET A 71 -1.83 0.74 10.11
N GLU A 72 -3.06 1.13 10.40
CA GLU A 72 -3.34 2.25 11.31
C GLU A 72 -2.75 1.98 12.70
N SER A 73 -3.02 0.81 13.26
CA SER A 73 -2.49 0.39 14.57
C SER A 73 -0.97 0.34 14.58
N PHE A 74 -0.37 -0.18 13.51
CA PHE A 74 1.09 -0.24 13.36
C PHE A 74 1.72 1.16 13.41
N TRP A 75 1.23 2.10 12.60
CA TRP A 75 1.78 3.45 12.55
C TRP A 75 1.48 4.25 13.81
N ALA A 76 0.31 4.07 14.42
CA ALA A 76 -0.02 4.68 15.70
C ALA A 76 0.97 4.25 16.79
N SER A 77 1.36 2.98 16.81
CA SER A 77 2.34 2.46 17.79
C SER A 77 3.76 2.99 17.57
N ARG A 78 4.09 3.46 16.37
CA ARG A 78 5.41 4.02 16.01
C ARG A 78 5.52 5.52 16.20
N SER A 79 4.42 6.22 16.46
CA SER A 79 4.45 7.65 16.73
C SER A 79 4.70 7.91 18.22
N ASN A 80 5.79 8.62 18.52
CA ASN A 80 6.11 9.08 19.88
C ASN A 80 5.56 10.50 20.17
N ALA A 81 4.90 11.10 19.20
CA ALA A 81 4.24 12.41 19.31
C ALA A 81 2.74 12.27 19.05
N GLY A 82 2.16 13.09 18.19
CA GLY A 82 0.75 13.00 17.83
C GLY A 82 0.51 12.00 16.69
N PHE A 83 -0.65 11.36 16.70
CA PHE A 83 -1.13 10.53 15.61
C PHE A 83 -2.58 10.88 15.30
N ARG A 84 -2.89 11.03 14.03
CA ARG A 84 -4.27 11.22 13.58
C ARG A 84 -4.53 10.42 12.29
N THR A 85 -5.76 9.97 12.15
CA THR A 85 -6.27 9.36 10.93
C THR A 85 -7.19 10.32 10.22
N VAL A 86 -7.05 10.43 8.91
CA VAL A 86 -7.93 11.23 8.04
C VAL A 86 -8.46 10.35 6.93
N ASP A 87 -9.78 10.27 6.84
CA ASP A 87 -10.43 9.58 5.74
C ASP A 87 -10.37 10.41 4.47
N ILE A 88 -9.89 9.81 3.39
CA ILE A 88 -9.82 10.42 2.07
C ILE A 88 -10.73 9.66 1.10
N PRO A 89 -11.38 10.37 0.17
CA PRO A 89 -12.24 9.71 -0.80
C PRO A 89 -11.44 8.99 -1.88
N GLY A 90 -12.06 8.01 -2.51
CA GLY A 90 -11.46 7.23 -3.59
C GLY A 90 -10.83 5.93 -3.10
N ASN A 91 -10.03 5.34 -3.96
CA ASN A 91 -9.24 4.14 -3.66
C ASN A 91 -7.75 4.44 -3.78
N HIS A 92 -6.92 3.43 -3.57
CA HIS A 92 -5.46 3.56 -3.58
C HIS A 92 -4.89 4.25 -4.84
N PHE A 93 -5.55 4.13 -5.96
CA PHE A 93 -5.13 4.75 -7.23
C PHE A 93 -5.82 6.09 -7.46
N SER A 94 -7.13 6.14 -7.35
CA SER A 94 -7.92 7.32 -7.69
C SER A 94 -7.73 8.49 -6.72
N CYS A 95 -7.35 8.24 -5.48
CA CYS A 95 -7.13 9.29 -4.48
C CYS A 95 -6.04 10.29 -4.89
N MET A 96 -5.10 9.88 -5.74
CA MET A 96 -4.03 10.73 -6.28
C MET A 96 -4.39 11.45 -7.57
N GLU A 97 -5.58 11.23 -8.10
CA GLU A 97 -6.06 11.86 -9.33
C GLU A 97 -6.97 13.06 -9.04
N PRO A 98 -7.00 14.09 -9.92
CA PRO A 98 -7.98 15.16 -9.81
C PRO A 98 -9.42 14.64 -9.96
N PRO A 99 -10.40 15.15 -9.20
CA PRO A 99 -10.27 16.22 -8.18
C PRO A 99 -9.86 15.73 -6.79
N LEU A 100 -9.73 14.42 -6.57
CA LEU A 100 -9.56 13.84 -5.24
C LEU A 100 -8.23 14.21 -4.58
N VAL A 101 -7.16 14.34 -5.37
CA VAL A 101 -5.83 14.73 -4.87
C VAL A 101 -5.84 16.09 -4.14
N SER A 102 -6.77 16.98 -4.48
CA SER A 102 -6.93 18.28 -3.80
C SER A 102 -7.26 18.11 -2.31
N ARG A 103 -7.95 17.04 -1.95
CA ARG A 103 -8.26 16.73 -0.55
C ARG A 103 -6.99 16.36 0.22
N ILE A 104 -6.12 15.57 -0.37
CA ILE A 104 -4.83 15.20 0.24
C ILE A 104 -3.98 16.44 0.43
N ALA A 105 -3.87 17.30 -0.59
CA ALA A 105 -3.14 18.55 -0.50
C ALA A 105 -3.67 19.46 0.62
N ALA A 106 -4.98 19.58 0.75
CA ALA A 106 -5.60 20.37 1.82
C ALA A 106 -5.27 19.83 3.22
N GLU A 107 -5.25 18.52 3.39
CA GLU A 107 -4.90 17.90 4.67
C GLU A 107 -3.41 18.07 5.02
N LEU A 108 -2.52 17.99 4.03
CA LEU A 108 -1.09 18.24 4.24
C LEU A 108 -0.82 19.69 4.65
N LEU A 109 -1.48 20.65 4.00
CA LEU A 109 -1.33 22.08 4.32
C LEU A 109 -1.83 22.42 5.73
N LYS A 110 -2.82 21.74 6.26
CA LYS A 110 -3.26 21.91 7.65
C LYS A 110 -2.17 21.55 8.66
N GLY A 111 -1.31 20.58 8.32
CA GLY A 111 -0.17 20.19 9.16
C GLY A 111 0.92 21.26 9.22
N ASP A 112 1.18 21.94 8.11
CA ASP A 112 2.25 22.95 7.98
C ASP A 112 1.93 24.28 8.68
N LEU A 113 0.68 24.51 9.04
CA LEU A 113 0.24 25.73 9.70
C LEU A 113 0.35 25.68 11.24
N ARG A 114 0.93 24.62 11.75
CA ARG A 114 1.26 24.44 13.17
C ARG A 114 2.73 24.74 13.40
#